data_3984a64a643d21f00a03361d870b440c
#
_entry.id   3984a64a643d21f00a03361d870b440c
#
_cell.length_a   1.000
_cell.length_b   1.000
_cell.length_c   1.000
_cell.angle_alpha   90.00
_cell.angle_beta   90.00
_cell.angle_gamma   90.00
#
_symmetry.space_group_name_H-M   'P 1'
#
loop_
_entity.id
_entity.type
_entity.pdbx_description
1 polymer ?
#
loop_
_entity_poly.entity_id
_entity_poly.type
_entity_poly.pdbx_seq_one_letter_code
_entity_poly.pdbx_strand_id
1 'polypeptide(L)'
;NLCSSTPVSDRRLLCVSHVAAGCWNVSGMISTSGKALEWFRAAAGRADGSWESLFAEIEAVPAGADRLLFLPYLAGERAPLWDPQARGAFVGLTLNNGRAAMLRAVAESVGFAIRDVVEVMEE
;
A
#
# COMPACT_ATOMS: atom_id res chain seq x y z
N ASN A 1 -2.68 -5.12 -12.69
CA ASN A 1 -2.55 -6.17 -13.72
C ASN A 1 -2.46 -5.53 -15.09
N LEU A 2 -1.57 -6.06 -15.91
CA LEU A 2 -1.34 -5.67 -17.31
C LEU A 2 -1.46 -6.92 -18.19
N CYS A 3 -2.06 -6.77 -19.38
CA CYS A 3 -2.05 -7.81 -20.38
C CYS A 3 -0.88 -7.56 -21.37
N SER A 4 -0.04 -8.58 -21.57
CA SER A 4 1.10 -8.51 -22.50
C SER A 4 0.98 -9.57 -23.57
N SER A 5 1.44 -9.27 -24.79
CA SER A 5 1.54 -10.25 -25.88
C SER A 5 2.80 -11.14 -25.80
N THR A 6 3.72 -10.79 -24.91
CA THR A 6 4.96 -11.54 -24.65
C THR A 6 5.14 -11.75 -23.15
N PRO A 7 5.80 -12.86 -22.74
CA PRO A 7 6.10 -13.07 -21.32
C PRO A 7 7.08 -12.00 -20.82
N VAL A 8 6.80 -11.46 -19.65
CA VAL A 8 7.68 -10.52 -18.94
C VAL A 8 8.50 -11.29 -17.91
N SER A 9 9.82 -11.17 -17.99
CA SER A 9 10.75 -11.80 -17.05
C SER A 9 11.36 -10.77 -16.12
N ASP A 10 10.54 -10.28 -15.19
CA ASP A 10 10.98 -9.40 -14.12
C ASP A 10 10.67 -10.04 -12.76
N ARG A 11 11.69 -10.20 -11.91
CA ARG A 11 11.55 -10.85 -10.60
C ARG A 11 10.70 -10.04 -9.62
N ARG A 12 10.47 -8.77 -9.88
CA ARG A 12 9.63 -7.89 -9.07
C ARG A 12 8.14 -8.08 -9.31
N LEU A 13 7.79 -8.73 -10.45
CA LEU A 13 6.40 -8.95 -10.88
C LEU A 13 6.07 -10.44 -11.00
N LEU A 14 4.79 -10.76 -10.98
CA LEU A 14 4.29 -12.08 -11.31
C LEU A 14 3.81 -12.09 -12.76
N CYS A 15 4.34 -12.98 -13.59
CA CYS A 15 3.89 -13.18 -14.95
C CYS A 15 3.37 -14.61 -15.13
N VAL A 16 2.12 -14.73 -15.52
CA VAL A 16 1.45 -16.03 -15.76
C VAL A 16 0.73 -16.02 -17.10
N SER A 17 0.51 -17.20 -17.69
CA SER A 17 -0.28 -17.31 -18.91
C SER A 17 -1.71 -16.83 -18.70
N HIS A 18 -2.24 -16.11 -19.66
CA HIS A 18 -3.64 -15.67 -19.67
C HIS A 18 -4.54 -16.76 -20.29
N VAL A 19 -5.84 -16.74 -20.01
CA VAL A 19 -6.82 -17.65 -20.62
C VAL A 19 -6.94 -17.45 -22.15
N ALA A 20 -6.70 -16.23 -22.62
CA ALA A 20 -6.61 -15.94 -24.06
C ALA A 20 -5.25 -16.40 -24.60
N ALA A 21 -5.26 -17.18 -25.68
CA ALA A 21 -4.05 -17.69 -26.30
C ALA A 21 -3.13 -16.55 -26.77
N GLY A 22 -1.83 -16.68 -26.51
CA GLY A 22 -0.83 -15.69 -26.88
C GLY A 22 -0.81 -14.44 -25.99
N CYS A 23 -1.52 -14.45 -24.86
CA CYS A 23 -1.52 -13.37 -23.88
C CYS A 23 -0.94 -13.82 -22.54
N TRP A 24 -0.36 -12.85 -21.84
CA TRP A 24 0.23 -13.02 -20.51
C TRP A 24 -0.38 -12.00 -19.55
N ASN A 25 -0.65 -12.45 -18.32
CA ASN A 25 -1.09 -11.57 -17.24
C ASN A 25 0.14 -11.21 -16.38
N VAL A 26 0.52 -9.94 -16.40
CA VAL A 26 1.58 -9.38 -15.57
C VAL A 26 0.94 -8.67 -14.39
N SER A 27 1.33 -9.07 -13.19
CA SER A 27 0.69 -8.62 -11.96
C SER A 27 1.73 -8.19 -10.93
N GLY A 28 1.47 -7.07 -10.27
CA GLY A 28 2.10 -6.73 -9.01
C GLY A 28 1.07 -6.81 -7.89
N MET A 29 1.41 -7.51 -6.83
CA MET A 29 0.53 -7.71 -5.68
C MET A 29 1.18 -7.15 -4.42
N ILE A 30 0.54 -6.17 -3.79
CA ILE A 30 0.91 -5.68 -2.47
C ILE A 30 0.29 -6.55 -1.38
N SER A 31 1.01 -6.78 -0.29
CA SER A 31 0.57 -7.67 0.80
C SER A 31 -0.45 -7.04 1.71
N THR A 32 -0.38 -5.73 1.89
CA THR A 32 -1.26 -5.00 2.82
C THR A 32 -1.82 -3.75 2.14
N SER A 33 -3.13 -3.66 2.05
CA SER A 33 -3.87 -2.51 1.49
C SER A 33 -4.87 -1.98 2.53
N GLY A 34 -6.19 -2.11 2.31
CA GLY A 34 -7.22 -1.70 3.27
C GLY A 34 -7.05 -2.28 4.67
N LYS A 35 -6.40 -3.43 4.81
CA LYS A 35 -6.02 -4.02 6.10
C LYS A 35 -5.13 -3.12 6.95
N ALA A 36 -4.33 -2.24 6.36
CA ALA A 36 -3.53 -1.27 7.12
C ALA A 36 -4.42 -0.28 7.86
N LEU A 37 -5.49 0.19 7.24
CA LEU A 37 -6.47 1.07 7.88
C LEU A 37 -7.25 0.35 9.00
N GLU A 38 -7.68 -0.90 8.76
CA GLU A 38 -8.33 -1.71 9.79
C GLU A 38 -7.43 -1.92 10.99
N TRP A 39 -6.17 -2.28 10.74
CA TRP A 39 -5.16 -2.44 11.78
C TRP A 39 -4.95 -1.16 12.57
N PHE A 40 -4.75 -0.02 11.90
CA PHE A 40 -4.52 1.25 12.58
C PHE A 40 -5.73 1.67 13.42
N ARG A 41 -6.95 1.50 12.90
CA ARG A 41 -8.19 1.77 13.63
C ARG A 41 -8.26 0.97 14.94
N ALA A 42 -7.91 -0.31 14.90
CA ALA A 42 -7.90 -1.17 16.08
C ALA A 42 -6.76 -0.79 17.05
N ALA A 43 -5.54 -0.61 16.54
CA ALA A 43 -4.36 -0.30 17.33
C ALA A 43 -4.44 1.09 18.03
N ALA A 44 -5.09 2.06 17.38
CA ALA A 44 -5.27 3.41 17.92
C ALA A 44 -6.54 3.59 18.76
N GLY A 45 -7.18 2.51 19.19
CA GLY A 45 -8.26 2.51 20.20
C GLY A 45 -9.61 3.06 19.71
N ARG A 46 -9.90 3.05 18.42
CA ARG A 46 -11.18 3.48 17.84
C ARG A 46 -11.79 2.41 16.90
N ALA A 47 -11.75 1.17 17.35
CA ALA A 47 -12.28 0.04 16.56
C ALA A 47 -13.81 0.13 16.32
N ASP A 48 -14.52 0.86 17.16
CA ASP A 48 -15.97 1.07 17.14
C ASP A 48 -16.44 2.24 16.26
N GLY A 49 -15.50 3.07 15.75
CA GLY A 49 -15.83 4.18 14.85
C GLY A 49 -16.34 3.71 13.47
N SER A 50 -17.26 4.48 12.86
CA SER A 50 -17.69 4.21 11.49
C SER A 50 -16.60 4.52 10.46
N TRP A 51 -16.70 3.90 9.26
CA TRP A 51 -15.77 4.20 8.16
C TRP A 51 -15.89 5.64 7.66
N GLU A 52 -17.11 6.21 7.69
CA GLU A 52 -17.37 7.60 7.32
C GLU A 52 -16.61 8.56 8.23
N SER A 53 -16.66 8.30 9.55
CA SER A 53 -15.91 9.09 10.54
C SER A 53 -14.39 8.99 10.32
N LEU A 54 -13.90 7.80 9.97
CA LEU A 54 -12.49 7.57 9.67
C LEU A 54 -12.04 8.34 8.42
N PHE A 55 -12.82 8.30 7.36
CA PHE A 55 -12.51 9.03 6.13
C PHE A 55 -12.58 10.54 6.32
N ALA A 56 -13.53 11.04 7.11
CA ALA A 56 -13.57 12.47 7.46
C ALA A 56 -12.31 12.90 8.26
N GLU A 57 -11.80 12.05 9.15
CA GLU A 57 -10.53 12.29 9.87
C GLU A 57 -9.33 12.34 8.91
N ILE A 58 -9.30 11.44 7.90
CA ILE A 58 -8.27 11.44 6.86
C ILE A 58 -8.32 12.70 6.01
N GLU A 59 -9.52 13.11 5.57
CA GLU A 59 -9.73 14.28 4.71
C GLU A 59 -9.38 15.59 5.40
N ALA A 60 -9.50 15.66 6.71
CA ALA A 60 -9.14 16.85 7.50
C ALA A 60 -7.63 17.13 7.51
N VAL A 61 -6.79 16.16 7.15
CA VAL A 61 -5.33 16.33 7.08
C VAL A 61 -4.92 16.52 5.62
N PRO A 62 -4.13 17.57 5.30
CA PRO A 62 -3.61 17.78 3.95
C PRO A 62 -2.81 16.59 3.43
N ALA A 63 -2.74 16.44 2.10
CA ALA A 63 -1.90 15.45 1.45
C ALA A 63 -0.42 15.60 1.88
N GLY A 64 0.25 14.46 2.05
CA GLY A 64 1.60 14.39 2.60
C GLY A 64 1.65 14.19 4.12
N ALA A 65 0.49 14.09 4.80
CA ALA A 65 0.37 13.68 6.21
C ALA A 65 1.36 14.41 7.14
N ASP A 66 1.56 15.71 6.96
CA ASP A 66 2.55 16.52 7.69
C ASP A 66 3.99 15.94 7.60
N ARG A 67 4.38 15.45 6.44
CA ARG A 67 5.68 14.80 6.13
C ARG A 67 5.88 13.46 6.82
N LEU A 68 4.81 12.86 7.33
CA LEU A 68 4.85 11.53 7.90
C LEU A 68 4.60 10.49 6.82
N LEU A 69 5.48 9.51 6.72
CA LEU A 69 5.29 8.34 5.85
C LEU A 69 4.97 7.11 6.68
N PHE A 70 4.18 6.22 6.11
CA PHE A 70 3.97 4.88 6.64
C PHE A 70 4.40 3.84 5.62
N LEU A 71 5.19 2.85 6.05
CA LEU A 71 5.53 1.67 5.26
C LEU A 71 4.52 0.57 5.58
N PRO A 72 3.68 0.14 4.62
CA PRO A 72 2.52 -0.72 4.92
C PRO A 72 2.87 -2.21 5.04
N TYR A 73 4.11 -2.58 5.30
CA TYR A 73 4.63 -3.95 5.24
C TYR A 73 4.28 -4.79 6.49
N LEU A 74 3.07 -4.65 7.00
CA LEU A 74 2.61 -5.30 8.24
C LEU A 74 2.64 -6.84 8.17
N ALA A 75 2.53 -7.40 6.96
CA ALA A 75 2.54 -8.84 6.70
C ALA A 75 3.70 -9.26 5.77
N GLY A 76 4.81 -8.55 5.82
CA GLY A 76 5.82 -8.63 4.77
C GLY A 76 5.37 -7.91 3.52
N GLU A 77 6.15 -7.98 2.44
CA GLU A 77 5.74 -7.42 1.15
C GLU A 77 6.04 -8.39 0.01
N ARG A 78 5.17 -8.35 -1.00
CA ARG A 78 5.33 -9.04 -2.27
C ARG A 78 5.95 -8.10 -3.30
N ALA A 79 5.24 -7.78 -4.36
CA ALA A 79 5.73 -6.87 -5.38
C ALA A 79 5.89 -5.44 -4.84
N PRO A 80 6.99 -4.75 -5.17
CA PRO A 80 8.12 -5.25 -5.96
C PRO A 80 9.23 -5.86 -5.13
N LEU A 81 9.13 -5.89 -3.79
CA LEU A 81 10.24 -6.22 -2.86
C LEU A 81 10.46 -7.72 -2.68
N TRP A 82 9.38 -8.51 -2.64
CA TRP A 82 9.38 -9.95 -2.34
C TRP A 82 10.14 -10.30 -1.04
N ASP A 83 9.90 -9.51 0.00
CA ASP A 83 10.50 -9.68 1.33
C ASP A 83 9.45 -10.03 2.39
N PRO A 84 9.33 -11.30 2.80
CA PRO A 84 8.41 -11.71 3.87
C PRO A 84 8.83 -11.19 5.26
N GLN A 85 10.06 -10.69 5.40
CA GLN A 85 10.56 -10.14 6.66
C GLN A 85 10.40 -8.62 6.75
N ALA A 86 9.98 -7.94 5.67
CA ALA A 86 9.65 -6.52 5.72
C ALA A 86 8.59 -6.25 6.80
N ARG A 87 8.69 -5.11 7.48
CA ARG A 87 7.77 -4.73 8.56
C ARG A 87 7.28 -3.31 8.37
N GLY A 88 6.05 -3.07 8.86
CA GLY A 88 5.46 -1.74 8.88
C GLY A 88 6.25 -0.79 9.76
N ALA A 89 6.36 0.47 9.33
CA ALA A 89 7.05 1.51 10.08
C ALA A 89 6.50 2.89 9.76
N PHE A 90 6.50 3.78 10.75
CA PHE A 90 6.35 5.21 10.52
C PHE A 90 7.72 5.85 10.40
N VAL A 91 7.89 6.71 9.38
CA VAL A 91 9.12 7.44 9.11
C VAL A 91 8.82 8.94 9.13
N GLY A 92 9.62 9.71 9.87
CA GLY A 92 9.43 11.15 10.00
C GLY A 92 8.54 11.57 11.16
N LEU A 93 8.30 10.70 12.16
CA LEU A 93 7.54 11.05 13.37
C LEU A 93 8.18 12.20 14.13
N THR A 94 7.33 13.15 14.53
CA THR A 94 7.66 14.25 15.42
C THR A 94 6.63 14.36 16.55
N LEU A 95 6.87 15.17 17.54
CA LEU A 95 5.91 15.44 18.62
C LEU A 95 4.61 16.13 18.13
N ASN A 96 4.63 16.68 16.92
CA ASN A 96 3.47 17.37 16.34
C ASN A 96 2.54 16.43 15.56
N ASN A 97 2.99 15.21 15.23
CA ASN A 97 2.18 14.25 14.48
C ASN A 97 1.17 13.57 15.40
N GLY A 98 -0.07 14.02 15.33
CA GLY A 98 -1.18 13.38 16.04
C GLY A 98 -1.75 12.19 15.27
N ARG A 99 -2.78 11.56 15.88
CA ARG A 99 -3.48 10.40 15.30
C ARG A 99 -3.96 10.64 13.86
N ALA A 100 -4.52 11.82 13.56
CA ALA A 100 -5.05 12.12 12.24
C ALA A 100 -3.96 12.11 11.16
N ALA A 101 -2.77 12.68 11.45
CA ALA A 101 -1.61 12.63 10.56
C ALA A 101 -1.13 11.19 10.36
N MET A 102 -1.09 10.38 11.42
CA MET A 102 -0.72 8.97 11.31
C MET A 102 -1.72 8.19 10.47
N LEU A 103 -3.03 8.42 10.67
CA LEU A 103 -4.08 7.78 9.88
C LEU A 103 -4.00 8.18 8.41
N ARG A 104 -3.73 9.47 8.12
CA ARG A 104 -3.52 9.97 6.77
C ARG A 104 -2.32 9.31 6.11
N ALA A 105 -1.19 9.17 6.81
CA ALA A 105 0.00 8.48 6.32
C ALA A 105 -0.30 7.01 5.99
N VAL A 106 -1.06 6.31 6.83
CA VAL A 106 -1.49 4.93 6.57
C VAL A 106 -2.36 4.85 5.31
N ALA A 107 -3.29 5.79 5.11
CA ALA A 107 -4.12 5.83 3.91
C ALA A 107 -3.30 6.07 2.64
N GLU A 108 -2.36 7.02 2.68
CA GLU A 108 -1.49 7.36 1.55
C GLU A 108 -0.51 6.26 1.19
N SER A 109 -0.05 5.49 2.17
CA SER A 109 0.93 4.41 1.98
C SER A 109 0.46 3.35 0.98
N VAL A 110 -0.84 3.08 0.94
CA VAL A 110 -1.43 2.15 -0.04
C VAL A 110 -1.27 2.68 -1.47
N GLY A 111 -1.50 3.98 -1.65
CA GLY A 111 -1.30 4.64 -2.94
C GLY A 111 0.17 4.61 -3.39
N PHE A 112 1.10 4.85 -2.48
CA PHE A 112 2.53 4.77 -2.78
C PHE A 112 2.96 3.35 -3.14
N ALA A 113 2.52 2.34 -2.39
CA ALA A 113 2.85 0.95 -2.69
C ALA A 113 2.29 0.49 -4.05
N ILE A 114 1.09 0.96 -4.44
CA ILE A 114 0.54 0.71 -5.78
C ILE A 114 1.38 1.42 -6.83
N ARG A 115 1.79 2.66 -6.59
CA ARG A 115 2.63 3.43 -7.49
C ARG A 115 3.97 2.75 -7.75
N ASP A 116 4.64 2.25 -6.71
CA ASP A 116 5.91 1.51 -6.85
C ASP A 116 5.75 0.31 -7.81
N VAL A 117 4.62 -0.41 -7.71
CA VAL A 117 4.31 -1.52 -8.63
C VAL A 117 4.07 -1.03 -10.06
N VAL A 118 3.35 0.07 -10.23
CA VAL A 118 3.06 0.65 -11.56
C VAL A 118 4.35 1.12 -12.22
N GLU A 119 5.23 1.81 -11.48
CA GLU A 119 6.53 2.26 -12.00
C GLU A 119 7.38 1.09 -12.53
N VAL A 120 7.40 -0.05 -11.81
CA VAL A 120 8.08 -1.27 -12.28
C VAL A 120 7.44 -1.84 -13.55
N MET A 121 6.12 -1.71 -13.71
CA MET A 121 5.41 -2.18 -14.92
C MET A 121 5.63 -1.28 -16.15
N GLU A 122 6.05 -0.04 -15.94
CA GLU A 122 6.32 0.94 -16.99
C GLU A 122 7.78 0.92 -17.48
N GLU A 123 8.70 0.29 -16.74
CA GLU A 123 10.10 0.06 -17.14
C GLU A 123 10.21 -0.96 -18.28
#